data_27fcb2d8cc2ce73c5a7718908cd095b5
#
_entry.id   27fcb2d8cc2ce73c5a7718908cd095b5
#
_cell.length_a   1.000
_cell.length_b   1.000
_cell.length_c   1.000
_cell.angle_alpha   90.00
_cell.angle_beta   90.00
_cell.angle_gamma   90.00
#
_symmetry.space_group_name_H-M   'P 1'
#
loop_
_entity.id
_entity.type
_entity.pdbx_description
1 polymer ?
#
loop_
_entity_poly.entity_id
_entity_poly.type
_entity_poly.pdbx_seq_one_letter_code
_entity_poly.pdbx_strand_id
1 'polypeptide(L)'
;MTKWLIVAVGVLAVLLAGTTAAWRMSVLSNERDQYRAEAEQAKAQASDYQRRVEAGNAIERTYLEAVKSANAQNDQLRADIASGARRVYVKASCPVQHAGASTIPDAGRAVLAAADGQVVSDLRAGIERKEALIKALQEHIRKGHEQ
;
A
#
# COMPACT_ATOMS: atom_id res chain seq x y z
N MET A 1 73.41 12.58 43.26
CA MET A 1 72.08 11.92 43.33
C MET A 1 70.92 12.83 42.89
N THR A 2 70.87 14.12 43.19
CA THR A 2 69.82 15.07 42.88
C THR A 2 69.53 15.27 41.38
N LYS A 3 70.56 15.27 40.53
CA LYS A 3 70.40 15.49 39.06
C LYS A 3 69.63 14.33 38.38
N TRP A 4 69.78 13.10 38.83
CA TRP A 4 69.05 11.94 38.30
C TRP A 4 67.57 11.94 38.71
N LEU A 5 67.26 12.42 39.90
CA LEU A 5 65.87 12.59 40.35
C LEU A 5 65.13 13.64 39.53
N ILE A 6 65.76 14.73 39.19
CA ILE A 6 65.13 15.77 38.36
C ILE A 6 64.81 15.24 36.94
N VAL A 7 65.71 14.47 36.36
CA VAL A 7 65.48 13.84 35.04
C VAL A 7 64.37 12.82 35.11
N ALA A 8 64.31 12.01 36.14
CA ALA A 8 63.27 11.02 36.33
C ALA A 8 61.87 11.67 36.49
N VAL A 9 61.76 12.73 37.26
CA VAL A 9 60.51 13.51 37.42
C VAL A 9 60.09 14.17 36.11
N GLY A 10 61.03 14.71 35.34
CA GLY A 10 60.75 15.27 34.03
C GLY A 10 60.19 14.27 33.03
N VAL A 11 60.79 13.08 32.97
CA VAL A 11 60.29 11.98 32.10
C VAL A 11 58.90 11.51 32.53
N LEU A 12 58.64 11.40 33.83
CA LEU A 12 57.36 11.01 34.37
C LEU A 12 56.26 12.06 34.01
N ALA A 13 56.59 13.33 34.13
CA ALA A 13 55.66 14.41 33.77
C ALA A 13 55.31 14.42 32.26
N VAL A 14 56.26 14.15 31.37
CA VAL A 14 56.03 14.03 29.94
C VAL A 14 55.16 12.81 29.61
N LEU A 15 55.38 11.67 30.25
CA LEU A 15 54.58 10.49 30.08
C LEU A 15 53.13 10.67 30.56
N LEU A 16 52.94 11.36 31.69
CA LEU A 16 51.60 11.69 32.19
C LEU A 16 50.88 12.67 31.27
N ALA A 17 51.56 13.66 30.75
CA ALA A 17 50.99 14.62 29.78
C ALA A 17 50.63 13.94 28.47
N GLY A 18 51.45 13.02 27.98
CA GLY A 18 51.17 12.23 26.75
C GLY A 18 49.96 11.29 26.90
N THR A 19 49.83 10.60 28.04
CA THR A 19 48.67 9.73 28.28
C THR A 19 47.38 10.50 28.43
N THR A 20 47.37 11.65 29.10
CA THR A 20 46.17 12.50 29.22
C THR A 20 45.75 13.13 27.89
N ALA A 21 46.69 13.51 27.05
CA ALA A 21 46.41 14.04 25.70
C ALA A 21 45.80 12.95 24.78
N ALA A 22 46.39 11.77 24.80
CA ALA A 22 45.86 10.62 24.03
C ALA A 22 44.45 10.20 24.47
N TRP A 23 44.19 10.22 25.78
CA TRP A 23 42.86 9.92 26.32
C TRP A 23 41.81 10.97 25.91
N ARG A 24 42.13 12.24 25.98
CA ARG A 24 41.24 13.31 25.49
C ARG A 24 40.96 13.19 24.01
N MET A 25 41.94 12.81 23.21
CA MET A 25 41.77 12.65 21.78
C MET A 25 40.85 11.47 21.44
N SER A 26 40.94 10.35 22.17
CA SER A 26 40.07 9.19 22.00
C SER A 26 38.62 9.45 22.44
N VAL A 27 38.40 10.26 23.48
CA VAL A 27 37.04 10.65 23.92
C VAL A 27 36.37 11.54 22.84
N LEU A 28 37.08 12.52 22.31
CA LEU A 28 36.59 13.42 21.27
C LEU A 28 36.31 12.69 19.92
N SER A 29 37.10 11.66 19.60
CA SER A 29 36.84 10.84 18.41
C SER A 29 35.60 9.98 18.58
N ASN A 30 35.43 9.36 19.75
CA ASN A 30 34.25 8.56 20.06
C ASN A 30 32.93 9.38 20.00
N GLU A 31 32.93 10.59 20.55
CA GLU A 31 31.76 11.47 20.48
C GLU A 31 31.40 11.80 19.02
N ARG A 32 32.40 12.13 18.18
CA ARG A 32 32.15 12.41 16.75
C ARG A 32 31.62 11.19 16.01
N ASP A 33 32.12 10.01 16.32
CA ASP A 33 31.67 8.78 15.67
C ASP A 33 30.25 8.42 16.11
N GLN A 34 29.88 8.66 17.37
CA GLN A 34 28.51 8.52 17.86
C GLN A 34 27.54 9.47 17.14
N TYR A 35 27.87 10.77 17.05
CA TYR A 35 27.02 11.73 16.34
C TYR A 35 26.88 11.41 14.83
N ARG A 36 27.94 10.87 14.22
CA ARG A 36 27.86 10.41 12.82
C ARG A 36 26.94 9.21 12.69
N ALA A 37 27.07 8.22 13.57
CA ALA A 37 26.22 7.03 13.58
C ALA A 37 24.74 7.42 13.81
N GLU A 38 24.45 8.31 14.74
CA GLU A 38 23.11 8.83 14.97
C GLU A 38 22.54 9.58 13.74
N ALA A 39 23.36 10.41 13.11
CA ALA A 39 22.95 11.12 11.89
C ALA A 39 22.69 10.17 10.72
N GLU A 40 23.49 9.12 10.57
CA GLU A 40 23.25 8.08 9.54
C GLU A 40 22.01 7.28 9.84
N GLN A 41 21.78 6.90 11.10
CA GLN A 41 20.54 6.23 11.50
C GLN A 41 19.30 7.09 11.25
N ALA A 42 19.36 8.37 11.60
CA ALA A 42 18.27 9.31 11.35
C ALA A 42 17.97 9.46 9.84
N LYS A 43 19.02 9.54 9.01
CA LYS A 43 18.87 9.57 7.55
C LYS A 43 18.27 8.26 7.00
N ALA A 44 18.72 7.13 7.51
CA ALA A 44 18.17 5.82 7.12
C ALA A 44 16.68 5.73 7.48
N GLN A 45 16.30 6.10 8.70
CA GLN A 45 14.89 6.15 9.12
C GLN A 45 14.06 7.09 8.26
N ALA A 46 14.58 8.29 7.94
CA ALA A 46 13.88 9.23 7.08
C ALA A 46 13.67 8.67 5.65
N SER A 47 14.69 8.02 5.09
CA SER A 47 14.59 7.39 3.77
C SER A 47 13.61 6.22 3.75
N ASP A 48 13.56 5.43 4.83
CA ASP A 48 12.61 4.33 4.98
C ASP A 48 11.17 4.85 5.10
N TYR A 49 10.98 5.91 5.87
CA TYR A 49 9.69 6.56 5.97
C TYR A 49 9.21 7.10 4.60
N GLN A 50 10.08 7.76 3.86
CA GLN A 50 9.75 8.24 2.51
C GLN A 50 9.36 7.10 1.58
N ARG A 51 10.12 6.01 1.57
CA ARG A 51 9.78 4.81 0.77
C ARG A 51 8.41 4.23 1.12
N ARG A 52 8.07 4.18 2.42
CA ARG A 52 6.74 3.71 2.88
C ARG A 52 5.62 4.63 2.41
N VAL A 53 5.80 5.93 2.50
CA VAL A 53 4.83 6.93 2.02
C VAL A 53 4.65 6.81 0.51
N GLU A 54 5.73 6.71 -0.25
CA GLU A 54 5.66 6.54 -1.71
C GLU A 54 4.97 5.23 -2.12
N ALA A 55 5.27 4.13 -1.42
CA ALA A 55 4.60 2.86 -1.63
C ALA A 55 3.10 2.94 -1.31
N GLY A 56 2.72 3.61 -0.23
CA GLY A 56 1.33 3.87 0.13
C GLY A 56 0.60 4.67 -0.94
N ASN A 57 1.20 5.78 -1.38
CA ASN A 57 0.65 6.63 -2.43
C ASN A 57 0.49 5.89 -3.77
N ALA A 58 1.41 4.99 -4.11
CA ALA A 58 1.30 4.17 -5.32
C ALA A 58 0.12 3.21 -5.25
N ILE A 59 -0.11 2.56 -4.10
CA ILE A 59 -1.27 1.69 -3.89
C ILE A 59 -2.57 2.48 -4.00
N GLU A 60 -2.63 3.65 -3.37
CA GLU A 60 -3.81 4.53 -3.41
C GLU A 60 -4.14 4.96 -4.84
N ARG A 61 -3.15 5.37 -5.62
CA ARG A 61 -3.36 5.74 -7.04
C ARG A 61 -3.93 4.58 -7.83
N THR A 62 -3.36 3.38 -7.70
CA THR A 62 -3.84 2.18 -8.38
C THR A 62 -5.29 1.86 -7.99
N TYR A 63 -5.62 1.98 -6.71
CA TYR A 63 -6.98 1.80 -6.22
C TYR A 63 -7.95 2.82 -6.83
N LEU A 64 -7.61 4.11 -6.80
CA LEU A 64 -8.45 5.17 -7.35
C LEU A 64 -8.67 5.01 -8.86
N GLU A 65 -7.65 4.62 -9.62
CA GLU A 65 -7.76 4.30 -11.05
C GLU A 65 -8.69 3.12 -11.30
N ALA A 66 -8.57 2.05 -10.51
CA ALA A 66 -9.44 0.87 -10.62
C ALA A 66 -10.91 1.24 -10.32
N VAL A 67 -11.17 2.01 -9.27
CA VAL A 67 -12.51 2.48 -8.92
C VAL A 67 -13.08 3.39 -10.03
N LYS A 68 -12.29 4.32 -10.56
CA LYS A 68 -12.70 5.20 -11.65
C LYS A 68 -13.06 4.40 -12.91
N SER A 69 -12.23 3.44 -13.28
CA SER A 69 -12.47 2.55 -14.40
C SER A 69 -13.75 1.72 -14.22
N ALA A 70 -13.94 1.11 -13.04
CA ALA A 70 -15.13 0.34 -12.72
C ALA A 70 -16.42 1.18 -12.77
N ASN A 71 -16.37 2.41 -12.24
CA ASN A 71 -17.51 3.33 -12.31
C ASN A 71 -17.85 3.70 -13.75
N ALA A 72 -16.85 4.04 -14.58
CA ALA A 72 -17.09 4.37 -15.99
C ALA A 72 -17.71 3.20 -16.77
N GLN A 73 -17.23 1.97 -16.53
CA GLN A 73 -17.81 0.76 -17.13
C GLN A 73 -19.26 0.53 -16.67
N ASN A 74 -19.55 0.77 -15.39
CA ASN A 74 -20.89 0.64 -14.86
C ASN A 74 -21.84 1.69 -15.44
N ASP A 75 -21.40 2.94 -15.57
CA ASP A 75 -22.19 4.01 -16.16
C ASP A 75 -22.51 3.70 -17.64
N GLN A 76 -21.56 3.18 -18.39
CA GLN A 76 -21.78 2.71 -19.76
C GLN A 76 -22.80 1.56 -19.80
N LEU A 77 -22.65 0.56 -18.90
CA LEU A 77 -23.57 -0.56 -18.82
C LEU A 77 -25.01 -0.11 -18.48
N ARG A 78 -25.14 0.85 -17.57
CA ARG A 78 -26.45 1.44 -17.22
C ARG A 78 -27.08 2.16 -18.41
N ALA A 79 -26.29 2.93 -19.17
CA ALA A 79 -26.73 3.59 -20.36
C ALA A 79 -27.20 2.60 -21.45
N ASP A 80 -26.45 1.51 -21.64
CA ASP A 80 -26.77 0.43 -22.58
C ASP A 80 -28.07 -0.30 -22.19
N ILE A 81 -28.30 -0.53 -20.90
CA ILE A 81 -29.55 -1.14 -20.39
C ILE A 81 -30.71 -0.17 -20.56
N ALA A 82 -30.54 1.10 -20.23
CA ALA A 82 -31.58 2.14 -20.35
C ALA A 82 -32.03 2.36 -21.80
N SER A 83 -31.09 2.34 -22.74
CA SER A 83 -31.36 2.46 -24.16
C SER A 83 -31.91 1.18 -24.81
N GLY A 84 -31.92 0.04 -24.08
CA GLY A 84 -32.31 -1.26 -24.61
C GLY A 84 -31.25 -1.93 -25.51
N ALA A 85 -30.07 -1.31 -25.66
CA ALA A 85 -28.97 -1.88 -26.43
C ALA A 85 -28.44 -3.18 -25.77
N ARG A 86 -28.57 -3.28 -24.44
CA ARG A 86 -28.22 -4.48 -23.67
C ARG A 86 -29.40 -4.94 -22.84
N ARG A 87 -29.67 -6.24 -22.85
CA ARG A 87 -30.75 -6.88 -22.07
C ARG A 87 -30.16 -7.86 -21.08
N VAL A 88 -30.72 -7.86 -19.86
CA VAL A 88 -30.34 -8.81 -18.81
C VAL A 88 -31.36 -9.94 -18.83
N TYR A 89 -30.89 -11.18 -18.95
CA TYR A 89 -31.71 -12.38 -18.97
C TYR A 89 -31.54 -13.14 -17.67
N VAL A 90 -32.65 -13.58 -17.10
CA VAL A 90 -32.68 -14.48 -15.95
C VAL A 90 -33.29 -15.82 -16.34
N LYS A 91 -32.83 -16.89 -15.72
CA LYS A 91 -33.54 -18.19 -15.83
C LYS A 91 -34.85 -18.07 -15.09
N ALA A 92 -35.96 -18.28 -15.78
CA ALA A 92 -37.27 -18.30 -15.20
C ALA A 92 -37.96 -19.60 -15.61
N SER A 93 -38.52 -20.34 -14.65
CA SER A 93 -39.44 -21.44 -14.88
C SER A 93 -40.84 -20.90 -14.69
N CYS A 94 -41.63 -20.87 -15.77
CA CYS A 94 -43.06 -20.59 -15.65
C CYS A 94 -43.76 -21.89 -15.23
N PRO A 95 -44.63 -21.90 -14.20
CA PRO A 95 -45.51 -23.01 -13.95
C PRO A 95 -46.41 -23.19 -15.19
N VAL A 96 -46.44 -24.39 -15.72
CA VAL A 96 -47.21 -24.74 -16.92
C VAL A 96 -48.69 -24.58 -16.60
N GLN A 97 -49.28 -23.45 -17.01
CA GLN A 97 -50.74 -23.36 -17.14
C GLN A 97 -51.13 -24.04 -18.48
N HIS A 98 -51.85 -25.14 -18.39
CA HIS A 98 -52.41 -25.82 -19.55
C HIS A 98 -53.45 -24.92 -20.23
N ALA A 99 -53.03 -24.08 -21.16
CA ALA A 99 -53.92 -23.44 -22.10
C ALA A 99 -53.15 -23.04 -23.36
N GLY A 100 -53.39 -23.74 -24.46
CA GLY A 100 -53.19 -23.25 -25.81
C GLY A 100 -51.72 -23.13 -26.28
N ALA A 101 -51.42 -23.87 -27.32
CA ALA A 101 -50.14 -23.85 -28.03
C ALA A 101 -49.65 -22.43 -28.33
N SER A 102 -48.59 -22.01 -27.62
CA SER A 102 -47.68 -20.96 -28.09
C SER A 102 -46.29 -21.56 -28.05
N THR A 103 -45.79 -21.90 -29.20
CA THR A 103 -44.40 -22.31 -29.43
C THR A 103 -43.49 -21.08 -29.19
N ILE A 104 -43.09 -20.85 -27.94
CA ILE A 104 -42.03 -19.92 -27.64
C ILE A 104 -40.73 -20.77 -27.53
N PRO A 105 -39.77 -20.60 -28.46
CA PRO A 105 -38.58 -21.45 -28.51
C PRO A 105 -37.59 -21.17 -27.38
N ASP A 106 -37.89 -20.28 -26.44
CA ASP A 106 -36.95 -19.86 -25.38
C ASP A 106 -37.53 -20.04 -23.97
N ALA A 107 -38.15 -21.22 -23.74
CA ALA A 107 -38.86 -21.62 -22.51
C ALA A 107 -37.94 -21.75 -21.29
N GLY A 108 -37.11 -20.78 -20.98
CA GLY A 108 -36.24 -20.81 -19.81
C GLY A 108 -35.51 -19.49 -19.51
N ARG A 109 -35.78 -18.47 -20.33
CA ARG A 109 -35.15 -17.16 -20.14
C ARG A 109 -36.20 -16.07 -20.16
N ALA A 110 -36.23 -15.22 -19.12
CA ALA A 110 -37.01 -14.01 -19.06
C ALA A 110 -36.09 -12.78 -19.17
N VAL A 111 -36.55 -11.75 -19.90
CA VAL A 111 -35.85 -10.47 -19.95
C VAL A 111 -36.28 -9.65 -18.74
N LEU A 112 -35.32 -9.16 -17.96
CA LEU A 112 -35.61 -8.24 -16.86
C LEU A 112 -36.08 -6.88 -17.41
N ALA A 113 -36.98 -6.23 -16.68
CA ALA A 113 -37.30 -4.83 -16.92
C ALA A 113 -36.04 -3.96 -16.76
N ALA A 114 -35.96 -2.85 -17.48
CA ALA A 114 -34.77 -1.98 -17.44
C ALA A 114 -34.43 -1.50 -16.03
N ALA A 115 -35.44 -1.21 -15.19
CA ALA A 115 -35.24 -0.83 -13.79
C ALA A 115 -34.55 -1.94 -12.96
N ASP A 116 -35.00 -3.19 -13.11
CA ASP A 116 -34.41 -4.33 -12.39
C ASP A 116 -33.00 -4.64 -12.92
N GLY A 117 -32.77 -4.45 -14.23
CA GLY A 117 -31.44 -4.56 -14.84
C GLY A 117 -30.45 -3.54 -14.28
N GLN A 118 -30.92 -2.32 -13.96
CA GLN A 118 -30.08 -1.31 -13.28
C GLN A 118 -29.70 -1.72 -11.87
N VAL A 119 -30.62 -2.32 -11.09
CA VAL A 119 -30.31 -2.84 -9.75
C VAL A 119 -29.21 -3.89 -9.81
N VAL A 120 -29.26 -4.80 -10.77
CA VAL A 120 -28.21 -5.80 -10.98
C VAL A 120 -26.86 -5.16 -11.32
N SER A 121 -26.88 -4.11 -12.17
CA SER A 121 -25.69 -3.35 -12.51
C SER A 121 -25.09 -2.64 -11.30
N ASP A 122 -25.92 -2.05 -10.43
CA ASP A 122 -25.46 -1.35 -9.21
C ASP A 122 -24.87 -2.33 -8.20
N LEU A 123 -25.47 -3.51 -8.06
CA LEU A 123 -24.93 -4.57 -7.21
C LEU A 123 -23.54 -5.03 -7.71
N ARG A 124 -23.41 -5.23 -9.02
CA ARG A 124 -22.12 -5.56 -9.63
C ARG A 124 -21.06 -4.48 -9.36
N ALA A 125 -21.39 -3.21 -9.56
CA ALA A 125 -20.48 -2.10 -9.26
C ALA A 125 -20.07 -2.05 -7.78
N GLY A 126 -20.99 -2.42 -6.88
CA GLY A 126 -20.70 -2.56 -5.45
C GLY A 126 -19.69 -3.68 -5.17
N ILE A 127 -19.82 -4.81 -5.85
CA ILE A 127 -18.87 -5.94 -5.74
C ILE A 127 -17.50 -5.53 -6.27
N GLU A 128 -17.41 -4.97 -7.47
CA GLU A 128 -16.15 -4.54 -8.10
C GLU A 128 -15.38 -3.53 -7.24
N ARG A 129 -16.09 -2.58 -6.59
CA ARG A 129 -15.48 -1.65 -5.63
C ARG A 129 -14.91 -2.35 -4.40
N LYS A 130 -15.62 -3.32 -3.85
CA LYS A 130 -15.14 -4.11 -2.70
C LYS A 130 -13.92 -4.97 -3.06
N GLU A 131 -13.93 -5.57 -4.25
CA GLU A 131 -12.79 -6.37 -4.75
C GLU A 131 -11.55 -5.49 -4.94
N ALA A 132 -11.70 -4.28 -5.50
CA ALA A 132 -10.60 -3.33 -5.63
C ALA A 132 -10.02 -2.92 -4.27
N LEU A 133 -10.89 -2.70 -3.26
CA LEU A 133 -10.47 -2.38 -1.90
C LEU A 133 -9.72 -3.55 -1.25
N ILE A 134 -10.25 -4.77 -1.37
CA ILE A 134 -9.59 -5.98 -0.84
C ILE A 134 -8.21 -6.16 -1.46
N LYS A 135 -8.09 -5.98 -2.78
CA LYS A 135 -6.82 -6.07 -3.49
C LYS A 135 -5.81 -5.02 -3.02
N ALA A 136 -6.25 -3.77 -2.82
CA ALA A 136 -5.42 -2.71 -2.30
C ALA A 136 -4.93 -3.01 -0.87
N LEU A 137 -5.79 -3.53 0.00
CA LEU A 137 -5.44 -3.94 1.36
C LEU A 137 -4.46 -5.12 1.37
N GLN A 138 -4.66 -6.12 0.53
CA GLN A 138 -3.73 -7.24 0.38
C GLN A 138 -2.35 -6.78 -0.09
N GLU A 139 -2.30 -5.87 -1.04
CA GLU A 139 -1.05 -5.27 -1.52
C GLU A 139 -0.33 -4.49 -0.42
N HIS A 140 -1.09 -3.73 0.38
CA HIS A 140 -0.55 -2.99 1.52
C HIS A 140 0.05 -3.92 2.57
N ILE A 141 -0.65 -5.01 2.92
CA ILE A 141 -0.17 -6.02 3.87
C ILE A 141 1.09 -6.70 3.33
N ARG A 142 1.08 -7.13 2.06
CA ARG A 142 2.24 -7.78 1.44
C ARG A 142 3.48 -6.89 1.49
N LYS A 143 3.37 -5.63 1.09
CA LYS A 143 4.50 -4.68 1.15
C LYS A 143 4.93 -4.35 2.57
N GLY A 144 4.03 -4.41 3.54
CA GLY A 144 4.36 -4.26 4.95
C GLY A 144 5.15 -5.42 5.53
N HIS A 145 5.01 -6.64 4.98
CA HIS A 145 5.75 -7.83 5.41
C HIS A 145 7.11 -8.01 4.72
N GLU A 146 7.33 -7.36 3.58
CA GLU A 146 8.59 -7.41 2.83
C GLU A 146 9.65 -6.42 3.34
N GLN A 147 9.35 -5.64 4.37
CA GLN A 147 10.22 -4.62 5.00
C GLN A 147 10.64 -5.02 6.41
#